data_b083a4ceabf5c3e6203674976debc5a4
#
_entry.id   b083a4ceabf5c3e6203674976debc5a4
#
_cell.length_a   1.000
_cell.length_b   1.000
_cell.length_c   1.000
_cell.angle_alpha   90.00
_cell.angle_beta   90.00
_cell.angle_gamma   90.00
#
_symmetry.space_group_name_H-M   'P 1'
#
loop_
_entity.id
_entity.type
_entity.pdbx_description
1 polymer ?
#
loop_
_entity_poly.entity_id
_entity_poly.type
_entity_poly.pdbx_seq_one_letter_code
_entity_poly.pdbx_strand_id
1 'polypeptide(L)'
;MSESRPVPTGREIKLDKKKIIVSKTDMKGVILYGNDYFVEVSGYSEVELIGQPHNIIRHPDMPKAIFYLLWQTISQGKNITAVVKNLAKNGDHYWVVTDFESSRDSMGNITQYIAYRRPVPPQVLEVIEPLYAKILEVEKVHGMRASVEYLNSFLEEKRTNYNAYIAELAAPKGLTARLFAQMKKMFR
;
A
#
# COMPACT_ATOMS: atom_id res chain seq x y z
N MET A 1 11.84 -20.94 -12.06
CA MET A 1 11.48 -21.51 -10.73
C MET A 1 10.76 -20.40 -9.97
N SER A 2 9.49 -20.56 -9.58
CA SER A 2 8.83 -19.57 -8.74
C SER A 2 9.51 -19.61 -7.38
N GLU A 3 10.26 -18.57 -7.04
CA GLU A 3 10.76 -18.43 -5.67
C GLU A 3 9.56 -18.48 -4.72
N SER A 4 9.63 -19.40 -3.75
CA SER A 4 8.59 -19.48 -2.72
C SER A 4 8.56 -18.16 -1.96
N ARG A 5 7.37 -17.63 -1.73
CA ARG A 5 7.22 -16.42 -0.92
C ARG A 5 7.90 -16.56 0.42
N PRO A 6 8.55 -15.50 0.94
CA PRO A 6 9.14 -15.54 2.27
C PRO A 6 8.10 -15.92 3.33
N VAL A 7 8.53 -16.69 4.31
CA VAL A 7 7.69 -17.04 5.47
C VAL A 7 7.72 -15.88 6.46
N PRO A 8 6.57 -15.35 6.89
CA PRO A 8 6.51 -14.26 7.86
C PRO A 8 7.20 -14.64 9.18
N THR A 9 8.11 -13.80 9.66
CA THR A 9 8.80 -13.96 10.95
C THR A 9 8.03 -13.37 12.11
N GLY A 10 7.04 -12.50 11.84
CA GLY A 10 6.34 -11.69 12.84
C GLY A 10 7.11 -10.46 13.31
N ARG A 11 8.37 -10.26 12.90
CA ARG A 11 9.17 -9.09 13.27
C ARG A 11 8.83 -7.89 12.38
N GLU A 12 8.76 -6.71 13.00
CA GLU A 12 8.49 -5.45 12.31
C GLU A 12 9.78 -4.67 12.02
N ILE A 13 9.94 -4.26 10.77
CA ILE A 13 10.96 -3.30 10.34
C ILE A 13 10.47 -1.90 10.69
N LYS A 14 11.20 -1.19 11.55
CA LYS A 14 10.92 0.21 11.89
C LYS A 14 11.43 1.14 10.80
N LEU A 15 10.50 1.87 10.18
CA LEU A 15 10.82 2.77 9.07
C LEU A 15 11.32 4.13 9.58
N ASP A 16 12.28 4.70 8.85
CA ASP A 16 12.75 6.07 9.08
C ASP A 16 11.67 7.08 8.68
N LYS A 17 11.26 7.92 9.63
CA LYS A 17 10.23 8.98 9.43
C LYS A 17 10.69 10.09 8.49
N LYS A 18 11.98 10.19 8.20
CA LYS A 18 12.59 11.20 7.30
C LYS A 18 12.76 10.70 5.88
N LYS A 19 12.47 9.42 5.62
CA LYS A 19 12.57 8.80 4.30
C LYS A 19 11.17 8.39 3.80
N ILE A 20 11.01 8.31 2.47
CA ILE A 20 9.82 7.73 1.84
C ILE A 20 10.23 6.57 0.94
N ILE A 21 9.38 5.55 0.88
CA ILE A 21 9.50 4.47 -0.09
C ILE A 21 8.71 4.86 -1.33
N VAL A 22 9.35 4.83 -2.49
CA VAL A 22 8.71 5.15 -3.77
C VAL A 22 8.87 3.99 -4.72
N SER A 23 7.77 3.60 -5.37
CA SER A 23 7.81 2.68 -6.51
C SER A 23 6.90 3.17 -7.63
N LYS A 24 7.24 2.83 -8.87
CA LYS A 24 6.40 3.05 -10.05
C LYS A 24 6.12 1.70 -10.71
N THR A 25 4.90 1.53 -11.18
CA THR A 25 4.49 0.33 -11.91
C THR A 25 3.84 0.71 -13.23
N ASP A 26 3.81 -0.23 -14.17
CA ASP A 26 2.92 -0.14 -15.32
C ASP A 26 1.45 -0.29 -14.88
N MET A 27 0.54 -0.25 -15.84
CA MET A 27 -0.89 -0.41 -15.59
C MET A 27 -1.30 -1.84 -15.17
N LYS A 28 -0.41 -2.83 -15.30
CA LYS A 28 -0.61 -4.21 -14.84
C LYS A 28 -0.04 -4.46 -13.45
N GLY A 29 0.61 -3.44 -12.85
CA GLY A 29 1.25 -3.56 -11.55
C GLY A 29 2.64 -4.18 -11.59
N VAL A 30 3.30 -4.21 -12.74
CA VAL A 30 4.69 -4.62 -12.89
C VAL A 30 5.60 -3.47 -12.48
N ILE A 31 6.58 -3.73 -11.62
CA ILE A 31 7.51 -2.72 -11.08
C ILE A 31 8.43 -2.23 -12.20
N LEU A 32 8.41 -0.91 -12.42
CA LEU A 32 9.27 -0.20 -13.35
C LEU A 32 10.38 0.58 -12.67
N TYR A 33 10.18 0.94 -11.39
CA TYR A 33 11.10 1.74 -10.61
C TYR A 33 10.88 1.51 -9.12
N GLY A 34 11.96 1.52 -8.36
CA GLY A 34 11.98 1.61 -6.91
C GLY A 34 13.14 2.50 -6.47
N ASN A 35 12.93 3.41 -5.49
CA ASN A 35 14.02 4.19 -4.95
C ASN A 35 14.90 3.35 -4.00
N ASP A 36 16.09 3.87 -3.65
CA ASP A 36 17.04 3.16 -2.78
C ASP A 36 16.43 2.71 -1.46
N TYR A 37 15.51 3.50 -0.90
CA TYR A 37 14.86 3.15 0.34
C TYR A 37 13.83 2.01 0.18
N PHE A 38 13.25 1.85 -1.00
CA PHE A 38 12.44 0.65 -1.32
C PHE A 38 13.30 -0.61 -1.37
N VAL A 39 14.46 -0.54 -2.01
CA VAL A 39 15.46 -1.62 -2.05
C VAL A 39 15.93 -1.96 -0.64
N GLU A 40 16.34 -0.96 0.15
CA GLU A 40 16.81 -1.11 1.53
C GLU A 40 15.78 -1.84 2.40
N VAL A 41 14.54 -1.36 2.43
CA VAL A 41 13.50 -1.87 3.34
C VAL A 41 12.95 -3.21 2.89
N SER A 42 12.75 -3.39 1.58
CA SER A 42 12.22 -4.65 1.05
C SER A 42 13.22 -5.80 1.12
N GLY A 43 14.53 -5.48 1.17
CA GLY A 43 15.60 -6.49 1.17
C GLY A 43 15.81 -7.20 -0.16
N TYR A 44 15.08 -6.79 -1.21
CA TYR A 44 15.31 -7.23 -2.59
C TYR A 44 16.26 -6.25 -3.27
N SER A 45 17.16 -6.75 -4.11
CA SER A 45 17.93 -5.90 -5.00
C SER A 45 17.05 -5.28 -6.10
N GLU A 46 17.51 -4.20 -6.72
CA GLU A 46 16.79 -3.57 -7.83
C GLU A 46 16.52 -4.56 -8.97
N VAL A 47 17.50 -5.41 -9.31
CA VAL A 47 17.37 -6.43 -10.36
C VAL A 47 16.29 -7.47 -10.04
N GLU A 48 16.09 -7.77 -8.76
CA GLU A 48 15.03 -8.69 -8.30
C GLU A 48 13.64 -8.03 -8.28
N LEU A 49 13.57 -6.71 -8.20
CA LEU A 49 12.31 -5.97 -8.15
C LEU A 49 11.79 -5.59 -9.53
N ILE A 50 12.65 -5.05 -10.40
CA ILE A 50 12.25 -4.55 -11.71
C ILE A 50 11.73 -5.68 -12.59
N GLY A 51 10.57 -5.45 -13.20
CA GLY A 51 9.88 -6.46 -14.01
C GLY A 51 9.05 -7.47 -13.24
N GLN A 52 9.09 -7.44 -11.90
CA GLN A 52 8.23 -8.30 -11.07
C GLN A 52 6.87 -7.67 -10.78
N PRO A 53 5.83 -8.47 -10.62
CA PRO A 53 4.56 -7.98 -10.10
C PRO A 53 4.76 -7.40 -8.69
N HIS A 54 4.16 -6.25 -8.40
CA HIS A 54 4.34 -5.55 -7.12
C HIS A 54 3.87 -6.38 -5.90
N ASN A 55 3.09 -7.42 -6.13
CA ASN A 55 2.66 -8.34 -5.08
C ASN A 55 3.80 -9.23 -4.53
N ILE A 56 5.02 -9.13 -5.06
CA ILE A 56 6.22 -9.78 -4.51
C ILE A 56 6.44 -9.41 -3.04
N ILE A 57 6.10 -8.17 -2.66
CA ILE A 57 6.21 -7.68 -1.27
C ILE A 57 4.88 -7.74 -0.49
N ARG A 58 3.85 -8.41 -1.00
CA ARG A 58 2.56 -8.47 -0.32
C ARG A 58 2.59 -9.39 0.88
N HIS A 59 2.24 -8.88 2.06
CA HIS A 59 2.07 -9.72 3.25
C HIS A 59 0.81 -10.61 3.15
N PRO A 60 0.86 -11.88 3.58
CA PRO A 60 -0.30 -12.78 3.50
C PRO A 60 -1.50 -12.33 4.37
N ASP A 61 -1.27 -11.55 5.42
CA ASP A 61 -2.35 -11.00 6.26
C ASP A 61 -3.09 -9.82 5.61
N MET A 62 -2.67 -9.38 4.42
CA MET A 62 -3.40 -8.30 3.73
C MET A 62 -4.63 -8.85 3.00
N PRO A 63 -5.85 -8.38 3.36
CA PRO A 63 -7.08 -8.81 2.69
C PRO A 63 -7.06 -8.44 1.20
N LYS A 64 -7.55 -9.34 0.35
CA LYS A 64 -7.69 -9.09 -1.10
C LYS A 64 -8.68 -7.96 -1.37
N ALA A 65 -9.70 -7.81 -0.53
CA ALA A 65 -10.69 -6.74 -0.61
C ALA A 65 -10.05 -5.34 -0.68
N ILE A 66 -8.98 -5.09 0.09
CA ILE A 66 -8.26 -3.80 0.09
C ILE A 66 -7.62 -3.54 -1.27
N PHE A 67 -6.95 -4.55 -1.86
CA PHE A 67 -6.34 -4.40 -3.18
C PHE A 67 -7.38 -4.32 -4.29
N TYR A 68 -8.52 -4.99 -4.15
CA TYR A 68 -9.63 -4.87 -5.08
C TYR A 68 -10.14 -3.42 -5.16
N LEU A 69 -10.41 -2.79 -4.01
CA LEU A 69 -10.82 -1.37 -3.96
C LEU A 69 -9.74 -0.43 -4.50
N LEU A 70 -8.48 -0.70 -4.18
CA LEU A 70 -7.35 0.06 -4.68
C LEU A 70 -7.32 0.03 -6.22
N TRP A 71 -7.35 -1.17 -6.81
CA TRP A 71 -7.32 -1.32 -8.26
C TRP A 71 -8.54 -0.70 -8.95
N GLN A 72 -9.74 -0.87 -8.38
CA GLN A 72 -10.93 -0.20 -8.90
C GLN A 72 -10.81 1.32 -8.92
N THR A 73 -10.13 1.90 -7.93
CA THR A 73 -10.01 3.35 -7.81
C THR A 73 -8.93 3.90 -8.75
N ILE A 74 -7.72 3.33 -8.74
CA ILE A 74 -6.61 3.86 -9.53
C ILE A 74 -6.78 3.60 -11.04
N SER A 75 -7.43 2.52 -11.44
CA SER A 75 -7.73 2.25 -12.86
C SER A 75 -8.68 3.26 -13.47
N GLN A 76 -9.49 3.94 -12.66
CA GLN A 76 -10.31 5.08 -13.06
C GLN A 76 -9.52 6.41 -13.05
N GLY A 77 -8.24 6.37 -12.74
CA GLY A 77 -7.39 7.58 -12.64
C GLY A 77 -7.65 8.43 -11.40
N LYS A 78 -8.28 7.85 -10.38
CA LYS A 78 -8.50 8.50 -9.08
C LYS A 78 -7.38 8.10 -8.11
N ASN A 79 -6.90 9.06 -7.34
CA ASN A 79 -5.93 8.80 -6.28
C ASN A 79 -6.60 8.12 -5.08
N ILE A 80 -5.83 7.27 -4.39
CA ILE A 80 -6.30 6.60 -3.18
C ILE A 80 -5.17 6.50 -2.15
N THR A 81 -5.51 6.71 -0.89
CA THR A 81 -4.62 6.44 0.24
C THR A 81 -5.04 5.14 0.92
N ALA A 82 -4.08 4.25 1.16
CA ALA A 82 -4.31 2.96 1.81
C ALA A 82 -3.25 2.68 2.89
N VAL A 83 -3.64 1.97 3.94
CA VAL A 83 -2.70 1.35 4.89
C VAL A 83 -2.37 -0.04 4.39
N VAL A 84 -1.08 -0.35 4.25
CA VAL A 84 -0.62 -1.61 3.68
C VAL A 84 0.44 -2.25 4.57
N LYS A 85 0.29 -3.55 4.83
CA LYS A 85 1.33 -4.40 5.43
C LYS A 85 2.11 -5.07 4.32
N ASN A 86 3.41 -4.86 4.29
CA ASN A 86 4.31 -5.47 3.31
C ASN A 86 5.21 -6.50 3.98
N LEU A 87 5.71 -7.43 3.18
CA LEU A 87 6.64 -8.48 3.56
C LEU A 87 7.98 -8.26 2.88
N ALA A 88 9.05 -8.18 3.64
CA ALA A 88 10.41 -8.11 3.14
C ALA A 88 10.93 -9.51 2.75
N LYS A 89 11.99 -9.56 1.97
CA LYS A 89 12.63 -10.79 1.48
C LYS A 89 13.06 -11.75 2.60
N ASN A 90 13.42 -11.21 3.77
CA ASN A 90 13.80 -12.00 4.94
C ASN A 90 12.61 -12.49 5.79
N GLY A 91 11.37 -12.17 5.38
CA GLY A 91 10.14 -12.52 6.11
C GLY A 91 9.71 -11.52 7.17
N ASP A 92 10.46 -10.46 7.42
CA ASP A 92 10.05 -9.39 8.30
C ASP A 92 8.99 -8.51 7.61
N HIS A 93 8.17 -7.80 8.37
CA HIS A 93 7.11 -6.99 7.80
C HIS A 93 7.28 -5.50 8.13
N TYR A 94 6.61 -4.65 7.36
CA TYR A 94 6.54 -3.23 7.63
C TYR A 94 5.18 -2.66 7.22
N TRP A 95 4.67 -1.74 8.02
CA TRP A 95 3.43 -1.06 7.78
C TRP A 95 3.65 0.32 7.16
N VAL A 96 2.89 0.64 6.15
CA VAL A 96 2.97 1.90 5.43
C VAL A 96 1.60 2.52 5.18
N VAL A 97 1.51 3.83 5.31
CA VAL A 97 0.47 4.62 4.65
C VAL A 97 0.96 4.90 3.24
N THR A 98 0.19 4.51 2.25
CA THR A 98 0.55 4.62 0.84
C THR A 98 -0.41 5.54 0.12
N ASP A 99 0.11 6.60 -0.51
CA ASP A 99 -0.62 7.40 -1.49
C ASP A 99 -0.35 6.83 -2.87
N PHE A 100 -1.39 6.35 -3.54
CA PHE A 100 -1.34 5.89 -4.92
C PHE A 100 -1.83 6.97 -5.85
N GLU A 101 -1.02 7.30 -6.85
CA GLU A 101 -1.32 8.31 -7.87
C GLU A 101 -1.15 7.71 -9.27
N SER A 102 -1.97 8.15 -10.23
CA SER A 102 -1.78 7.83 -11.64
C SER A 102 -0.97 8.91 -12.34
N SER A 103 -0.01 8.50 -13.16
CA SER A 103 0.69 9.38 -14.09
C SER A 103 0.02 9.30 -15.47
N ARG A 104 -0.01 10.42 -16.20
CA ARG A 104 -0.66 10.53 -17.50
C ARG A 104 0.30 11.09 -18.53
N ASP A 105 0.11 10.70 -19.78
CA ASP A 105 0.78 11.30 -20.93
C ASP A 105 0.16 12.66 -21.30
N SER A 106 0.70 13.30 -22.32
CA SER A 106 0.19 14.58 -22.86
C SER A 106 -1.22 14.49 -23.45
N MET A 107 -1.68 13.27 -23.75
CA MET A 107 -3.02 12.99 -24.28
C MET A 107 -4.02 12.66 -23.16
N GLY A 108 -3.56 12.61 -21.91
CA GLY A 108 -4.39 12.29 -20.75
C GLY A 108 -4.54 10.81 -20.43
N ASN A 109 -3.89 9.91 -21.18
CA ASN A 109 -3.93 8.47 -20.92
C ASN A 109 -3.09 8.12 -19.69
N ILE A 110 -3.58 7.22 -18.84
CA ILE A 110 -2.79 6.69 -17.73
C ILE A 110 -1.67 5.82 -18.28
N THR A 111 -0.43 6.11 -17.89
CA THR A 111 0.76 5.39 -18.34
C THR A 111 1.41 4.55 -17.26
N GLN A 112 1.28 4.96 -16.01
CA GLN A 112 1.86 4.27 -14.87
C GLN A 112 1.17 4.68 -13.56
N TYR A 113 1.39 3.89 -12.52
CA TYR A 113 0.99 4.19 -11.16
C TYR A 113 2.24 4.47 -10.30
N ILE A 114 2.13 5.46 -9.41
CA ILE A 114 3.18 5.82 -8.48
C ILE A 114 2.65 5.62 -7.07
N ALA A 115 3.45 4.97 -6.22
CA ALA A 115 3.11 4.75 -4.82
C ALA A 115 4.16 5.42 -3.92
N TYR A 116 3.70 6.36 -3.10
CA TYR A 116 4.51 7.06 -2.09
C TYR A 116 4.14 6.53 -0.71
N ARG A 117 5.11 5.97 0.01
CA ARG A 117 4.87 5.28 1.27
C ARG A 117 5.64 5.94 2.40
N ARG A 118 4.97 6.10 3.53
CA ARG A 118 5.51 6.60 4.78
C ARG A 118 5.13 5.69 5.94
N PRO A 119 5.85 5.74 7.09
CA PRO A 119 5.48 4.95 8.26
C PRO A 119 4.03 5.20 8.70
N VAL A 120 3.35 4.15 9.16
CA VAL A 120 2.02 4.29 9.76
C VAL A 120 2.15 4.84 11.19
N PRO A 121 1.38 5.87 11.56
CA PRO A 121 1.30 6.29 12.96
C PRO A 121 0.71 5.16 13.84
N PRO A 122 1.23 4.91 15.05
CA PRO A 122 0.77 3.81 15.91
C PRO A 122 -0.74 3.80 16.16
N GLN A 123 -1.34 4.98 16.39
CA GLN A 123 -2.78 5.11 16.62
C GLN A 123 -3.64 4.68 15.41
N VAL A 124 -3.08 4.70 14.21
CA VAL A 124 -3.75 4.20 13.00
C VAL A 124 -3.77 2.68 12.99
N LEU A 125 -2.66 2.04 13.40
CA LEU A 125 -2.58 0.57 13.50
C LEU A 125 -3.55 0.00 14.52
N GLU A 126 -3.76 0.67 15.66
CA GLU A 126 -4.74 0.27 16.67
C GLU A 126 -6.16 0.11 16.10
N VAL A 127 -6.47 0.86 15.04
CA VAL A 127 -7.78 0.79 14.35
C VAL A 127 -7.74 -0.17 13.17
N ILE A 128 -6.66 -0.12 12.37
CA ILE A 128 -6.60 -0.82 11.08
C ILE A 128 -6.27 -2.30 11.24
N GLU A 129 -5.39 -2.69 12.17
CA GLU A 129 -5.06 -4.11 12.34
C GLU A 129 -6.29 -4.96 12.71
N PRO A 130 -7.12 -4.60 13.71
CA PRO A 130 -8.34 -5.36 14.00
C PRO A 130 -9.33 -5.37 12.83
N LEU A 131 -9.49 -4.26 12.13
CA LEU A 131 -10.37 -4.18 10.97
C LEU A 131 -9.90 -5.13 9.85
N TYR A 132 -8.62 -5.10 9.51
CA TYR A 132 -8.06 -5.96 8.46
C TYR A 132 -8.08 -7.44 8.85
N ALA A 133 -7.83 -7.76 10.13
CA ALA A 133 -7.96 -9.12 10.62
C ALA A 133 -9.39 -9.65 10.45
N LYS A 134 -10.40 -8.82 10.74
CA LYS A 134 -11.81 -9.20 10.55
C LYS A 134 -12.19 -9.35 9.10
N ILE A 135 -11.76 -8.44 8.23
CA ILE A 135 -11.98 -8.55 6.78
C ILE A 135 -11.34 -9.84 6.24
N LEU A 136 -10.11 -10.16 6.68
CA LEU A 136 -9.40 -11.36 6.27
C LEU A 136 -10.08 -12.64 6.78
N GLU A 137 -10.63 -12.63 8.00
CA GLU A 137 -11.43 -13.73 8.53
C GLU A 137 -12.66 -14.00 7.65
N VAL A 138 -13.44 -12.95 7.33
CA VAL A 138 -14.58 -13.06 6.41
C VAL A 138 -14.14 -13.56 5.04
N GLU A 139 -13.01 -13.06 4.52
CA GLU A 139 -12.48 -13.48 3.22
C GLU A 139 -12.11 -14.97 3.20
N LYS A 140 -11.50 -15.49 4.27
CA LYS A 140 -11.11 -16.89 4.38
C LYS A 140 -12.30 -17.83 4.42
N VAL A 141 -13.39 -17.42 5.08
CA VAL A 141 -14.59 -18.26 5.26
C VAL A 141 -15.58 -18.12 4.09
N HIS A 142 -15.80 -16.90 3.61
CA HIS A 142 -16.88 -16.57 2.68
C HIS A 142 -16.40 -16.01 1.33
N GLY A 143 -15.09 -15.89 1.15
CA GLY A 143 -14.47 -15.39 -0.08
C GLY A 143 -14.38 -13.87 -0.18
N MET A 144 -13.68 -13.41 -1.22
CA MET A 144 -13.34 -12.00 -1.42
C MET A 144 -14.59 -11.11 -1.55
N ARG A 145 -15.65 -11.59 -2.22
CA ARG A 145 -16.88 -10.80 -2.39
C ARG A 145 -17.51 -10.43 -1.05
N ALA A 146 -17.66 -11.41 -0.15
CA ALA A 146 -18.20 -11.19 1.17
C ALA A 146 -17.34 -10.25 2.01
N SER A 147 -16.01 -10.30 1.87
CA SER A 147 -15.09 -9.38 2.56
C SER A 147 -15.20 -7.94 2.03
N VAL A 148 -15.45 -7.75 0.74
CA VAL A 148 -15.75 -6.42 0.16
C VAL A 148 -17.10 -5.90 0.69
N GLU A 149 -18.13 -6.73 0.73
CA GLU A 149 -19.44 -6.37 1.27
C GLU A 149 -19.34 -5.99 2.75
N TYR A 150 -18.59 -6.77 3.55
CA TYR A 150 -18.32 -6.44 4.96
C TYR A 150 -17.64 -5.06 5.12
N LEU A 151 -16.58 -4.80 4.33
CA LEU A 151 -15.89 -3.52 4.37
C LEU A 151 -16.82 -2.36 3.97
N ASN A 152 -17.64 -2.53 2.93
CA ASN A 152 -18.60 -1.51 2.52
C ASN A 152 -19.63 -1.23 3.62
N SER A 153 -20.20 -2.25 4.26
CA SER A 153 -21.14 -2.08 5.38
C SER A 153 -20.50 -1.33 6.55
N PHE A 154 -19.25 -1.66 6.89
CA PHE A 154 -18.49 -0.94 7.93
C PHE A 154 -18.31 0.55 7.57
N LEU A 155 -18.01 0.86 6.31
CA LEU A 155 -17.81 2.24 5.85
C LEU A 155 -19.14 3.02 5.78
N GLU A 156 -20.25 2.36 5.41
CA GLU A 156 -21.59 2.93 5.42
C GLU A 156 -22.04 3.31 6.84
N GLU A 157 -21.80 2.45 7.84
CA GLU A 157 -22.04 2.76 9.25
C GLU A 157 -21.26 4.01 9.69
N LYS A 158 -20.04 4.19 9.19
CA LYS A 158 -19.20 5.36 9.43
C LYS A 158 -19.57 6.57 8.56
N ARG A 159 -20.53 6.44 7.63
CA ARG A 159 -20.94 7.47 6.66
C ARG A 159 -19.76 8.02 5.85
N THR A 160 -18.85 7.16 5.42
CA THR A 160 -17.63 7.52 4.71
C THR A 160 -17.31 6.49 3.62
N ASN A 161 -16.26 6.74 2.85
CA ASN A 161 -15.67 5.76 1.95
C ASN A 161 -14.24 5.42 2.40
N TYR A 162 -13.66 4.34 1.87
CA TYR A 162 -12.36 3.86 2.30
C TYR A 162 -11.27 4.93 2.19
N ASN A 163 -11.20 5.64 1.06
CA ASN A 163 -10.17 6.66 0.86
C ASN A 163 -10.29 7.82 1.86
N ALA A 164 -11.49 8.31 2.08
CA ALA A 164 -11.74 9.38 3.06
C ALA A 164 -11.44 8.91 4.49
N TYR A 165 -11.85 7.67 4.83
CA TYR A 165 -11.61 7.08 6.14
C TYR A 165 -10.11 6.97 6.45
N ILE A 166 -9.34 6.41 5.51
CA ILE A 166 -7.88 6.28 5.69
C ILE A 166 -7.19 7.64 5.66
N ALA A 167 -7.61 8.54 4.76
CA ALA A 167 -7.04 9.88 4.68
C ALA A 167 -7.22 10.66 6.00
N GLU A 168 -8.39 10.56 6.63
CA GLU A 168 -8.67 11.20 7.92
C GLU A 168 -7.81 10.60 9.04
N LEU A 169 -7.79 9.26 9.16
CA LEU A 169 -7.01 8.56 10.18
C LEU A 169 -5.51 8.81 10.06
N ALA A 170 -4.99 8.79 8.84
CA ALA A 170 -3.57 8.75 8.55
C ALA A 170 -3.00 10.09 8.03
N ALA A 171 -3.80 11.17 8.05
CA ALA A 171 -3.36 12.48 7.59
C ALA A 171 -2.07 12.92 8.31
N PRO A 172 -1.00 13.24 7.59
CA PRO A 172 0.19 13.80 8.21
C PRO A 172 -0.14 15.21 8.74
N LYS A 173 0.30 15.54 9.95
CA LYS A 173 0.02 16.81 10.62
C LYS A 173 1.29 17.66 10.74
N GLY A 174 1.13 18.99 10.69
CA GLY A 174 2.21 19.93 10.97
C GLY A 174 3.45 19.79 10.05
N LEU A 175 4.63 19.72 10.65
CA LEU A 175 5.91 19.63 9.94
C LEU A 175 6.05 18.35 9.11
N THR A 176 5.46 17.23 9.57
CA THR A 176 5.49 15.95 8.84
C THR A 176 4.74 16.03 7.52
N ALA A 177 3.64 16.77 7.46
CA ALA A 177 2.90 17.02 6.22
C ALA A 177 3.74 17.76 5.18
N ARG A 178 4.46 18.82 5.62
CA ARG A 178 5.33 19.62 4.76
C ARG A 178 6.51 18.80 4.24
N LEU A 179 7.16 18.04 5.12
CA LEU A 179 8.28 17.17 4.75
C LEU A 179 7.84 16.11 3.73
N PHE A 180 6.72 15.45 3.95
CA PHE A 180 6.21 14.43 3.04
C PHE A 180 5.85 15.02 1.66
N ALA A 181 5.19 16.18 1.64
CA ALA A 181 4.87 16.87 0.38
C ALA A 181 6.13 17.28 -0.39
N GLN A 182 7.17 17.73 0.31
CA GLN A 182 8.46 18.08 -0.31
C GLN A 182 9.15 16.83 -0.89
N MET A 183 9.21 15.74 -0.14
CA MET A 183 9.78 14.47 -0.62
C MET A 183 9.05 13.95 -1.85
N LYS A 184 7.71 14.00 -1.90
CA LYS A 184 6.94 13.58 -3.09
C LYS A 184 7.32 14.36 -4.35
N LYS A 185 7.64 15.67 -4.24
CA LYS A 185 8.04 16.50 -5.39
C LYS A 185 9.34 16.04 -6.03
N MET A 186 10.24 15.39 -5.30
CA MET A 186 11.52 14.90 -5.81
C MET A 186 11.38 13.71 -6.76
N PHE A 187 10.22 13.04 -6.77
CA PHE A 187 9.97 11.81 -7.55
C PHE A 187 8.84 11.94 -8.59
N ARG A 188 8.28 13.13 -8.74
CA ARG A 188 7.26 13.45 -9.77
C ARG A 188 7.84 13.69 -11.18
#